data_f939679dde96db6a67f9eb8ecf970a6b
#
_entry.id   f939679dde96db6a67f9eb8ecf970a6b
#
_cell.length_a   1.000
_cell.length_b   1.000
_cell.length_c   1.000
_cell.angle_alpha   90.00
_cell.angle_beta   90.00
_cell.angle_gamma   90.00
#
_symmetry.space_group_name_H-M   'P 1'
#
loop_
_entity.id
_entity.type
_entity.pdbx_description
1 polymer ?
#
loop_
_entity_poly.entity_id
_entity_poly.type
_entity_poly.pdbx_seq_one_letter_code
_entity_poly.pdbx_strand_id
1 'polypeptide(L)'
;MSTAIVITSGKGGTGKTSITGGVASCLAALGHRVLCIDMDIGLRNLDLTLGLSDRALMDFTDVLCGRCTLERAAVPHPVIQGLFLLTAPVTLPEAPLSEAAMKELIHRAREGYDYILMDSPAGLGEGFRLACCAADGAVVVSTTDASALRDAQRTVSVLRNRIPRIHLVVNRVQPRLLRRLHTTIDDAMDAAGLPLLGIVPEDPQVMLCANQGQPLILRASRGAAVAYLNI
;
A
#
# COMPACT_ATOMS: atom_id res chain seq x y z
N MET A 1 -9.78 7.64 -16.19
CA MET A 1 -8.33 7.42 -16.35
C MET A 1 -7.85 6.58 -15.18
N SER A 2 -7.21 5.46 -15.42
CA SER A 2 -6.68 4.59 -14.35
C SER A 2 -5.43 5.19 -13.72
N THR A 3 -5.27 5.05 -12.41
CA THR A 3 -4.13 5.59 -11.65
C THR A 3 -3.43 4.49 -10.86
N ALA A 4 -2.12 4.31 -11.06
CA ALA A 4 -1.28 3.37 -10.33
C ALA A 4 -0.47 4.11 -9.25
N ILE A 5 -0.61 3.69 -8.00
CA ILE A 5 0.02 4.32 -6.84
C ILE A 5 0.81 3.27 -6.07
N VAL A 6 2.08 3.55 -5.80
CA VAL A 6 2.87 2.74 -4.87
C VAL A 6 2.77 3.29 -3.46
N ILE A 7 2.44 2.42 -2.51
CA ILE A 7 2.47 2.72 -1.08
C ILE A 7 3.78 2.14 -0.52
N THR A 8 4.62 3.00 0.00
CA THR A 8 5.98 2.63 0.41
C THR A 8 6.40 3.28 1.72
N SER A 9 7.51 2.84 2.28
CA SER A 9 8.15 3.46 3.45
C SER A 9 9.62 3.08 3.50
N GLY A 10 10.43 3.91 4.14
CA GLY A 10 11.84 3.59 4.37
C GLY A 10 12.08 2.53 5.44
N LYS A 11 11.09 2.27 6.31
CA LYS A 11 11.21 1.39 7.48
C LYS A 11 10.07 0.38 7.56
N GLY A 12 10.36 -0.82 8.04
CA GLY A 12 9.34 -1.80 8.38
C GLY A 12 8.46 -1.36 9.56
N GLY A 13 7.21 -1.80 9.61
CA GLY A 13 6.28 -1.53 10.73
C GLY A 13 5.62 -0.17 10.72
N THR A 14 5.80 0.68 9.71
CA THR A 14 5.12 1.99 9.60
C THR A 14 3.63 1.87 9.25
N GLY A 15 3.17 0.69 8.82
CA GLY A 15 1.77 0.40 8.51
C GLY A 15 1.41 0.59 7.03
N LYS A 16 2.35 0.44 6.10
CA LYS A 16 2.07 0.47 4.65
C LYS A 16 0.90 -0.40 4.25
N THR A 17 0.96 -1.68 4.59
CA THR A 17 -0.06 -2.68 4.28
C THR A 17 -1.44 -2.30 4.82
N SER A 18 -1.51 -1.75 6.05
CA SER A 18 -2.77 -1.27 6.63
C SER A 18 -3.31 -0.04 5.88
N ILE A 19 -2.42 0.89 5.45
CA ILE A 19 -2.81 2.03 4.62
C ILE A 19 -3.28 1.53 3.25
N THR A 20 -2.55 0.62 2.61
CA THR A 20 -2.92 0.06 1.30
C THR A 20 -4.31 -0.59 1.35
N GLY A 21 -4.52 -1.52 2.28
CA GLY A 21 -5.80 -2.21 2.43
C GLY A 21 -6.95 -1.29 2.86
N GLY A 22 -6.66 -0.34 3.77
CA GLY A 22 -7.66 0.63 4.24
C GLY A 22 -8.12 1.58 3.14
N VAL A 23 -7.19 2.22 2.44
CA VAL A 23 -7.51 3.16 1.33
C VAL A 23 -8.18 2.40 0.17
N ALA A 24 -7.67 1.22 -0.20
CA ALA A 24 -8.30 0.41 -1.24
C ALA A 24 -9.75 0.05 -0.94
N SER A 25 -10.02 -0.35 0.31
CA SER A 25 -11.37 -0.69 0.76
C SER A 25 -12.30 0.53 0.72
N CYS A 26 -11.80 1.72 1.07
CA CYS A 26 -12.55 2.97 0.99
C CYS A 26 -12.84 3.36 -0.47
N LEU A 27 -11.86 3.32 -1.36
CA LEU A 27 -12.03 3.61 -2.78
C LEU A 27 -13.08 2.68 -3.43
N ALA A 28 -13.02 1.39 -3.11
CA ALA A 28 -14.00 0.42 -3.60
C ALA A 28 -15.41 0.69 -3.04
N ALA A 29 -15.52 1.07 -1.75
CA ALA A 29 -16.79 1.45 -1.15
C ALA A 29 -17.38 2.75 -1.78
N LEU A 30 -16.55 3.60 -2.36
CA LEU A 30 -16.97 4.77 -3.15
C LEU A 30 -17.37 4.42 -4.58
N GLY A 31 -17.33 3.15 -4.97
CA GLY A 31 -17.78 2.64 -6.28
C GLY A 31 -16.68 2.48 -7.33
N HIS A 32 -15.41 2.65 -6.96
CA HIS A 32 -14.29 2.43 -7.87
C HIS A 32 -13.89 0.95 -7.97
N ARG A 33 -13.35 0.56 -9.11
CA ARG A 33 -12.70 -0.74 -9.27
C ARG A 33 -11.22 -0.60 -8.88
N VAL A 34 -10.83 -1.31 -7.83
CA VAL A 34 -9.50 -1.20 -7.20
C VAL A 34 -8.79 -2.54 -7.22
N LEU A 35 -7.59 -2.57 -7.78
CA LEU A 35 -6.68 -3.71 -7.69
C LEU A 35 -5.59 -3.39 -6.66
N CYS A 36 -5.51 -4.19 -5.60
CA CYS A 36 -4.36 -4.21 -4.71
C CYS A 36 -3.35 -5.24 -5.21
N ILE A 37 -2.08 -4.88 -5.26
CA ILE A 37 -0.98 -5.80 -5.57
C ILE A 37 -0.04 -5.86 -4.35
N ASP A 38 0.04 -7.02 -3.72
CA ASP A 38 1.04 -7.27 -2.70
C ASP A 38 2.40 -7.54 -3.37
N MET A 39 3.39 -6.70 -3.06
CA MET A 39 4.75 -6.83 -3.61
C MET A 39 5.75 -7.34 -2.57
N ASP A 40 5.28 -7.72 -1.36
CA ASP A 40 6.11 -8.22 -0.27
C ASP A 40 6.27 -9.75 -0.36
N ILE A 41 7.18 -10.18 -1.24
CA ILE A 41 7.44 -11.59 -1.54
C ILE A 41 7.85 -12.34 -0.26
N GLY A 42 7.18 -13.45 0.00
CA GLY A 42 7.43 -14.32 1.15
C GLY A 42 6.67 -13.95 2.42
N LEU A 43 6.27 -12.69 2.63
CA LEU A 43 5.54 -12.27 3.85
C LEU A 43 4.02 -12.23 3.64
N ARG A 44 3.53 -11.76 2.48
CA ARG A 44 2.10 -11.79 2.11
C ARG A 44 1.17 -11.32 3.23
N ASN A 45 1.22 -10.04 3.57
CA ASN A 45 0.42 -9.50 4.68
C ASN A 45 -0.85 -8.75 4.22
N LEU A 46 -0.96 -8.44 2.94
CA LEU A 46 -2.09 -7.69 2.41
C LEU A 46 -3.37 -8.54 2.36
N ASP A 47 -3.25 -9.83 2.08
CA ASP A 47 -4.37 -10.79 2.13
C ASP A 47 -4.97 -10.92 3.52
N LEU A 48 -4.15 -10.92 4.59
CA LEU A 48 -4.61 -10.87 5.98
C LEU A 48 -5.39 -9.58 6.26
N THR A 49 -4.84 -8.43 5.85
CA THR A 49 -5.46 -7.11 6.06
C THR A 49 -6.82 -7.00 5.35
N LEU A 50 -6.96 -7.64 4.18
CA LEU A 50 -8.18 -7.63 3.39
C LEU A 50 -9.12 -8.82 3.70
N GLY A 51 -8.74 -9.74 4.57
CA GLY A 51 -9.54 -10.94 4.87
C GLY A 51 -9.67 -11.90 3.69
N LEU A 52 -8.64 -11.97 2.87
CA LEU A 52 -8.56 -12.82 1.67
C LEU A 52 -7.52 -13.94 1.79
N SER A 53 -7.07 -14.23 3.01
CA SER A 53 -6.14 -15.33 3.28
C SER A 53 -6.71 -16.64 2.72
N ASP A 54 -5.85 -17.46 2.14
CA ASP A 54 -6.18 -18.76 1.54
C ASP A 54 -7.15 -18.74 0.33
N ARG A 55 -7.49 -17.55 -0.18
CA ARG A 55 -8.35 -17.41 -1.37
C ARG A 55 -7.56 -17.31 -2.68
N ALA A 56 -6.32 -16.84 -2.63
CA ALA A 56 -5.49 -16.67 -3.81
C ALA A 56 -4.76 -17.98 -4.15
N LEU A 57 -5.11 -18.55 -5.29
CA LEU A 57 -4.45 -19.74 -5.84
C LEU A 57 -3.27 -19.40 -6.76
N MET A 58 -3.26 -18.18 -7.31
CA MET A 58 -2.28 -17.65 -8.23
C MET A 58 -1.72 -16.34 -7.68
N ASP A 59 -0.52 -16.01 -8.04
CA ASP A 59 0.15 -14.77 -7.62
C ASP A 59 0.58 -13.91 -8.82
N PHE A 60 1.18 -12.74 -8.57
CA PHE A 60 1.57 -11.87 -9.66
C PHE A 60 2.68 -12.49 -10.56
N THR A 61 3.50 -13.40 -10.04
CA THR A 61 4.53 -14.06 -10.84
C THR A 61 3.93 -15.07 -11.83
N ASP A 62 2.78 -15.67 -11.50
CA ASP A 62 2.05 -16.52 -12.43
C ASP A 62 1.59 -15.72 -13.65
N VAL A 63 1.15 -14.48 -13.42
CA VAL A 63 0.77 -13.57 -14.50
C VAL A 63 1.98 -13.12 -15.31
N LEU A 64 3.09 -12.72 -14.64
CA LEU A 64 4.33 -12.30 -15.30
C LEU A 64 4.94 -13.41 -16.17
N CYS A 65 4.82 -14.67 -15.73
CA CYS A 65 5.32 -15.84 -16.47
C CYS A 65 4.33 -16.36 -17.53
N GLY A 66 3.13 -15.73 -17.67
CA GLY A 66 2.12 -16.16 -18.62
C GLY A 66 1.42 -17.47 -18.25
N ARG A 67 1.53 -17.94 -17.00
CA ARG A 67 0.84 -19.16 -16.52
C ARG A 67 -0.66 -18.96 -16.34
N CYS A 68 -1.09 -17.72 -16.10
CA CYS A 68 -2.50 -17.34 -16.04
C CYS A 68 -2.70 -15.89 -16.48
N THR A 69 -3.98 -15.50 -16.72
CA THR A 69 -4.33 -14.09 -16.98
C THR A 69 -4.49 -13.33 -15.67
N LEU A 70 -4.42 -11.98 -15.72
CA LEU A 70 -4.62 -11.12 -14.57
C LEU A 70 -6.00 -11.33 -13.93
N GLU A 71 -7.04 -11.45 -14.75
CA GLU A 71 -8.44 -11.62 -14.29
C GLU A 71 -8.63 -12.93 -13.51
N ARG A 72 -7.85 -13.97 -13.86
CA ARG A 72 -7.88 -15.26 -13.15
C ARG A 72 -7.09 -15.22 -11.85
N ALA A 73 -6.00 -14.44 -11.79
CA ALA A 73 -5.16 -14.32 -10.61
C ALA A 73 -5.72 -13.32 -9.59
N ALA A 74 -6.41 -12.26 -10.05
CA ALA A 74 -6.99 -11.24 -9.19
C ALA A 74 -8.21 -11.79 -8.44
N VAL A 75 -8.09 -11.87 -7.12
CA VAL A 75 -9.13 -12.39 -6.22
C VAL A 75 -10.12 -11.28 -5.86
N PRO A 76 -11.42 -11.41 -6.21
CA PRO A 76 -12.42 -10.42 -5.80
C PRO A 76 -12.74 -10.55 -4.31
N HIS A 77 -12.92 -9.40 -3.63
CA HIS A 77 -13.37 -9.39 -2.25
C HIS A 77 -14.85 -9.78 -2.14
N PRO A 78 -15.22 -10.71 -1.23
CA PRO A 78 -16.57 -11.28 -1.21
C PRO A 78 -17.66 -10.29 -0.77
N VAL A 79 -17.31 -9.24 -0.04
CA VAL A 79 -18.26 -8.27 0.55
C VAL A 79 -18.11 -6.87 -0.07
N ILE A 80 -16.87 -6.42 -0.30
CA ILE A 80 -16.60 -5.09 -0.85
C ILE A 80 -16.53 -5.22 -2.37
N GLN A 81 -17.61 -4.82 -3.04
CA GLN A 81 -17.66 -4.83 -4.50
C GLN A 81 -16.60 -3.90 -5.09
N GLY A 82 -15.99 -4.31 -6.18
CA GLY A 82 -14.96 -3.53 -6.86
C GLY A 82 -13.55 -3.64 -6.26
N LEU A 83 -13.37 -4.32 -5.12
CA LEU A 83 -12.06 -4.56 -4.51
C LEU A 83 -11.49 -5.91 -4.96
N PHE A 84 -10.24 -5.91 -5.42
CA PHE A 84 -9.52 -7.10 -5.88
C PHE A 84 -8.12 -7.15 -5.30
N LEU A 85 -7.61 -8.35 -5.07
CA LEU A 85 -6.24 -8.61 -4.60
C LEU A 85 -5.49 -9.48 -5.61
N LEU A 86 -4.30 -9.03 -6.00
CA LEU A 86 -3.27 -9.84 -6.64
C LEU A 86 -2.13 -10.03 -5.64
N THR A 87 -1.91 -11.24 -5.19
CA THR A 87 -0.97 -11.53 -4.10
C THR A 87 0.47 -11.71 -4.57
N ALA A 88 1.42 -11.63 -3.64
CA ALA A 88 2.81 -11.99 -3.85
C ALA A 88 3.00 -13.52 -3.84
N PRO A 89 4.07 -14.05 -4.46
CA PRO A 89 4.45 -15.45 -4.28
C PRO A 89 4.95 -15.70 -2.84
N VAL A 90 4.74 -16.93 -2.37
CA VAL A 90 5.23 -17.38 -1.05
C VAL A 90 6.75 -17.59 -1.05
N THR A 91 7.31 -18.00 -2.19
CA THR A 91 8.74 -18.24 -2.37
C THR A 91 9.34 -17.28 -3.38
N LEU A 92 10.60 -16.93 -3.19
CA LEU A 92 11.33 -16.16 -4.19
C LEU A 92 11.36 -16.92 -5.52
N PRO A 93 11.01 -16.26 -6.64
CA PRO A 93 11.13 -16.88 -7.96
C PRO A 93 12.61 -17.18 -8.27
N GLU A 94 12.87 -18.26 -9.00
CA GLU A 94 14.23 -18.67 -9.38
C GLU A 94 14.89 -17.66 -10.33
N ALA A 95 14.11 -17.00 -11.17
CA ALA A 95 14.58 -15.96 -12.09
C ALA A 95 14.29 -14.55 -11.56
N PRO A 96 15.16 -13.56 -11.79
CA PRO A 96 14.90 -12.17 -11.46
C PRO A 96 13.61 -11.67 -12.13
N LEU A 97 12.82 -10.92 -11.39
CA LEU A 97 11.59 -10.32 -11.91
C LEU A 97 11.92 -9.12 -12.81
N SER A 98 11.33 -9.10 -14.00
CA SER A 98 11.57 -8.06 -14.99
C SER A 98 10.69 -6.81 -14.73
N GLU A 99 11.31 -5.62 -14.65
CA GLU A 99 10.56 -4.35 -14.65
C GLU A 99 9.69 -4.19 -15.90
N ALA A 100 10.13 -4.70 -17.06
CA ALA A 100 9.36 -4.64 -18.30
C ALA A 100 8.08 -5.48 -18.21
N ALA A 101 8.18 -6.70 -17.65
CA ALA A 101 7.01 -7.55 -17.44
C ALA A 101 6.03 -6.94 -16.41
N MET A 102 6.55 -6.33 -15.34
CA MET A 102 5.71 -5.62 -14.36
C MET A 102 5.00 -4.41 -15.00
N LYS A 103 5.69 -3.62 -15.82
CA LYS A 103 5.06 -2.51 -16.55
C LYS A 103 3.94 -2.99 -17.46
N GLU A 104 4.12 -4.11 -18.15
CA GLU A 104 3.07 -4.71 -18.98
C GLU A 104 1.89 -5.19 -18.14
N LEU A 105 2.13 -5.82 -16.97
CA LEU A 105 1.07 -6.20 -16.04
C LEU A 105 0.24 -4.99 -15.60
N ILE A 106 0.91 -3.90 -15.17
CA ILE A 106 0.24 -2.66 -14.76
C ILE A 106 -0.50 -2.02 -15.95
N HIS A 107 0.08 -2.05 -17.15
CA HIS A 107 -0.59 -1.55 -18.36
C HIS A 107 -1.92 -2.28 -18.62
N ARG A 108 -1.93 -3.61 -18.56
CA ARG A 108 -3.16 -4.42 -18.69
C ARG A 108 -4.13 -4.16 -17.55
N ALA A 109 -3.63 -4.03 -16.32
CA ALA A 109 -4.49 -3.72 -15.17
C ALA A 109 -5.26 -2.41 -15.35
N ARG A 110 -4.66 -1.40 -16.03
CA ARG A 110 -5.33 -0.12 -16.30
C ARG A 110 -6.59 -0.22 -17.16
N GLU A 111 -6.75 -1.29 -17.92
CA GLU A 111 -7.95 -1.52 -18.75
C GLU A 111 -9.16 -1.92 -17.89
N GLY A 112 -8.93 -2.55 -16.75
CA GLY A 112 -9.98 -3.12 -15.90
C GLY A 112 -10.20 -2.44 -14.55
N TYR A 113 -9.28 -1.56 -14.12
CA TYR A 113 -9.31 -0.96 -12.78
C TYR A 113 -9.12 0.55 -12.84
N ASP A 114 -9.85 1.27 -11.97
CA ASP A 114 -9.71 2.72 -11.81
C ASP A 114 -8.46 3.08 -11.02
N TYR A 115 -8.17 2.28 -9.98
CA TYR A 115 -6.99 2.42 -9.13
C TYR A 115 -6.24 1.10 -9.02
N ILE A 116 -4.90 1.20 -9.06
CA ILE A 116 -3.98 0.09 -8.82
C ILE A 116 -3.08 0.51 -7.67
N LEU A 117 -3.23 -0.14 -6.51
CA LEU A 117 -2.45 0.16 -5.31
C LEU A 117 -1.41 -0.94 -5.09
N MET A 118 -0.13 -0.58 -5.15
CA MET A 118 0.99 -1.50 -4.97
C MET A 118 1.57 -1.36 -3.57
N ASP A 119 1.40 -2.40 -2.73
CA ASP A 119 2.01 -2.46 -1.39
C ASP A 119 3.46 -2.88 -1.50
N SER A 120 4.41 -1.95 -1.39
CA SER A 120 5.82 -2.25 -1.56
C SER A 120 6.40 -2.98 -0.35
N PRO A 121 7.43 -3.83 -0.52
CA PRO A 121 8.20 -4.32 0.61
C PRO A 121 8.91 -3.16 1.35
N ALA A 122 9.38 -3.45 2.56
CA ALA A 122 10.19 -2.50 3.31
C ALA A 122 11.58 -2.32 2.68
N GLY A 123 12.13 -1.11 2.78
CA GLY A 123 13.47 -0.80 2.26
C GLY A 123 13.49 -0.41 0.79
N LEU A 124 14.70 -0.34 0.20
CA LEU A 124 14.96 0.21 -1.14
C LEU A 124 15.52 -0.84 -2.11
N GLY A 125 15.25 -2.12 -1.85
CA GLY A 125 15.74 -3.26 -2.63
C GLY A 125 15.06 -3.43 -3.98
N GLU A 126 15.22 -4.63 -4.56
CA GLU A 126 14.68 -4.97 -5.87
C GLU A 126 13.14 -4.93 -5.91
N GLY A 127 12.47 -5.49 -4.89
CA GLY A 127 11.00 -5.45 -4.78
C GLY A 127 10.44 -4.03 -4.72
N PHE A 128 11.11 -3.10 -4.02
CA PHE A 128 10.75 -1.70 -4.05
C PHE A 128 10.87 -1.09 -5.45
N ARG A 129 11.99 -1.36 -6.17
CA ARG A 129 12.17 -0.86 -7.53
C ARG A 129 11.10 -1.39 -8.48
N LEU A 130 10.76 -2.66 -8.34
CA LEU A 130 9.72 -3.32 -9.12
C LEU A 130 8.33 -2.70 -8.83
N ALA A 131 8.00 -2.43 -7.55
CA ALA A 131 6.76 -1.75 -7.19
C ALA A 131 6.66 -0.32 -7.75
N CYS A 132 7.80 0.38 -7.88
CA CYS A 132 7.84 1.76 -8.35
C CYS A 132 7.88 1.90 -9.89
N CYS A 133 8.18 0.83 -10.64
CA CYS A 133 8.56 0.94 -12.05
C CYS A 133 7.45 1.45 -12.99
N ALA A 134 6.18 1.31 -12.58
CA ALA A 134 5.01 1.70 -13.38
C ALA A 134 4.03 2.61 -12.62
N ALA A 135 4.44 3.16 -11.48
CA ALA A 135 3.59 4.02 -10.65
C ALA A 135 3.50 5.45 -11.19
N ASP A 136 2.30 6.02 -11.20
CA ASP A 136 2.03 7.43 -11.54
C ASP A 136 2.28 8.36 -10.33
N GLY A 137 2.15 7.80 -9.13
CA GLY A 137 2.33 8.49 -7.86
C GLY A 137 2.84 7.55 -6.77
N ALA A 138 3.36 8.14 -5.69
CA ALA A 138 3.79 7.42 -4.52
C ALA A 138 3.21 8.02 -3.24
N VAL A 139 2.84 7.16 -2.31
CA VAL A 139 2.50 7.52 -0.94
C VAL A 139 3.57 6.97 -0.02
N VAL A 140 4.33 7.86 0.61
CA VAL A 140 5.33 7.49 1.60
C VAL A 140 4.67 7.47 2.97
N VAL A 141 4.63 6.30 3.59
CA VAL A 141 4.04 6.11 4.93
C VAL A 141 5.14 6.20 5.98
N SER A 142 4.99 7.13 6.92
CA SER A 142 5.90 7.27 8.05
C SER A 142 5.11 7.38 9.36
N THR A 143 5.79 7.16 10.47
CA THR A 143 5.32 7.56 11.80
C THR A 143 6.01 8.87 12.20
N THR A 144 5.65 9.42 13.35
CA THR A 144 6.27 10.65 13.88
C THR A 144 7.63 10.43 14.54
N ASP A 145 8.13 9.20 14.54
CA ASP A 145 9.43 8.89 15.11
C ASP A 145 10.61 9.34 14.21
N ALA A 146 11.65 9.94 14.80
CA ALA A 146 12.76 10.53 14.06
C ALA A 146 13.48 9.54 13.13
N SER A 147 13.57 8.26 13.51
CA SER A 147 14.19 7.24 12.67
C SER A 147 13.33 6.92 11.43
N ALA A 148 12.01 6.85 11.59
CA ALA A 148 11.10 6.61 10.48
C ALA A 148 11.09 7.80 9.50
N LEU A 149 11.14 9.04 10.00
CA LEU A 149 11.21 10.25 9.18
C LEU A 149 12.53 10.34 8.40
N ARG A 150 13.66 9.97 9.02
CA ARG A 150 14.96 9.88 8.32
C ARG A 150 14.93 8.86 7.19
N ASP A 151 14.35 7.70 7.43
CA ASP A 151 14.24 6.64 6.43
C ASP A 151 13.24 7.02 5.33
N ALA A 152 12.16 7.75 5.68
CA ALA A 152 11.25 8.35 4.70
C ALA A 152 11.97 9.33 3.77
N GLN A 153 12.81 10.21 4.31
CA GLN A 153 13.61 11.17 3.52
C GLN A 153 14.53 10.45 2.52
N ARG A 154 15.18 9.35 2.94
CA ARG A 154 15.99 8.52 2.04
C ARG A 154 15.15 7.91 0.92
N THR A 155 13.98 7.40 1.25
CA THR A 155 13.03 6.85 0.27
C THR A 155 12.61 7.91 -0.73
N VAL A 156 12.28 9.11 -0.28
CA VAL A 156 11.92 10.27 -1.11
C VAL A 156 13.03 10.61 -2.10
N SER A 157 14.28 10.62 -1.64
CA SER A 157 15.45 10.93 -2.51
C SER A 157 15.58 9.95 -3.68
N VAL A 158 15.21 8.67 -3.48
CA VAL A 158 15.21 7.67 -4.54
C VAL A 158 13.98 7.82 -5.45
N LEU A 159 12.81 8.11 -4.89
CA LEU A 159 11.56 8.25 -5.63
C LEU A 159 11.54 9.47 -6.55
N ARG A 160 12.11 10.61 -6.14
CA ARG A 160 12.08 11.87 -6.90
C ARG A 160 12.59 11.76 -8.33
N ASN A 161 13.51 10.83 -8.59
CA ASN A 161 14.06 10.60 -9.90
C ASN A 161 13.18 9.69 -10.79
N ARG A 162 12.10 9.13 -10.24
CA ARG A 162 11.26 8.13 -10.92
C ARG A 162 9.79 8.50 -10.96
N ILE A 163 9.27 9.13 -9.91
CA ILE A 163 7.84 9.38 -9.72
C ILE A 163 7.62 10.87 -9.46
N PRO A 164 6.79 11.56 -10.28
CA PRO A 164 6.63 13.00 -10.18
C PRO A 164 5.74 13.45 -9.01
N ARG A 165 4.81 12.60 -8.58
CA ARG A 165 3.83 12.92 -7.52
C ARG A 165 4.09 12.05 -6.30
N ILE A 166 4.64 12.65 -5.25
CA ILE A 166 4.96 11.95 -4.00
C ILE A 166 4.32 12.70 -2.85
N HIS A 167 3.59 11.99 -2.00
CA HIS A 167 2.90 12.53 -0.84
C HIS A 167 3.24 11.75 0.42
N LEU A 168 3.08 12.41 1.57
CA LEU A 168 3.30 11.82 2.90
C LEU A 168 1.97 11.43 3.52
N VAL A 169 1.91 10.22 4.08
CA VAL A 169 0.91 9.85 5.08
C VAL A 169 1.62 9.64 6.41
N VAL A 170 1.21 10.41 7.43
CA VAL A 170 1.70 10.23 8.79
C VAL A 170 0.76 9.29 9.51
N ASN A 171 1.24 8.08 9.80
CA ASN A 171 0.46 7.00 10.39
C ASN A 171 0.74 6.85 11.88
N ARG A 172 -0.20 6.22 12.61
CA ARG A 172 -0.11 5.89 14.04
C ARG A 172 0.13 7.13 14.91
N VAL A 173 -0.51 8.25 14.54
CA VAL A 173 -0.34 9.52 15.23
C VAL A 173 -1.00 9.46 16.61
N GLN A 174 -0.23 9.81 17.64
CA GLN A 174 -0.67 9.94 19.02
C GLN A 174 -0.56 11.41 19.45
N PRO A 175 -1.66 12.18 19.49
CA PRO A 175 -1.60 13.62 19.80
C PRO A 175 -1.00 13.96 21.17
N ARG A 176 -1.17 13.06 22.15
CA ARG A 176 -0.55 13.22 23.48
C ARG A 176 0.97 13.12 23.43
N LEU A 177 1.50 12.20 22.60
CA LEU A 177 2.93 12.01 22.43
C LEU A 177 3.56 13.21 21.70
N LEU A 178 2.95 13.71 20.63
CA LEU A 178 3.41 14.89 19.90
C LEU A 178 3.54 16.10 20.85
N ARG A 179 2.52 16.36 21.69
CA ARG A 179 2.57 17.44 22.68
C ARG A 179 3.73 17.29 23.67
N ARG A 180 4.00 16.06 24.13
CA ARG A 180 5.11 15.79 25.06
C ARG A 180 6.47 15.94 24.44
N LEU A 181 6.60 15.68 23.14
CA LEU A 181 7.83 15.83 22.37
C LEU A 181 8.01 17.24 21.80
N HIS A 182 7.02 18.13 21.99
CA HIS A 182 6.98 19.46 21.36
C HIS A 182 7.20 19.41 19.84
N THR A 183 6.62 18.38 19.18
CA THR A 183 6.68 18.17 17.72
C THR A 183 5.29 18.26 17.12
N THR A 184 5.23 18.58 15.83
CA THR A 184 4.01 18.76 15.05
C THR A 184 3.98 17.84 13.83
N ILE A 185 2.90 17.84 13.09
CA ILE A 185 2.83 17.19 11.78
C ILE A 185 3.66 17.97 10.76
N ASP A 186 3.73 19.28 10.87
CA ASP A 186 4.55 20.12 9.99
C ASP A 186 6.03 19.76 10.10
N ASP A 187 6.52 19.48 11.33
CA ASP A 187 7.90 18.97 11.53
C ASP A 187 8.13 17.63 10.80
N ALA A 188 7.11 16.77 10.74
CA ALA A 188 7.20 15.52 10.00
C ALA A 188 7.20 15.74 8.47
N MET A 189 6.42 16.70 7.97
CA MET A 189 6.41 17.11 6.57
C MET A 189 7.75 17.70 6.15
N ASP A 190 8.31 18.59 6.96
CA ASP A 190 9.61 19.22 6.72
C ASP A 190 10.74 18.18 6.72
N ALA A 191 10.75 17.28 7.71
CA ALA A 191 11.75 16.21 7.80
C ALA A 191 11.70 15.25 6.61
N ALA A 192 10.51 14.91 6.13
CA ALA A 192 10.33 14.05 4.97
C ALA A 192 10.53 14.80 3.63
N GLY A 193 10.35 16.12 3.64
CA GLY A 193 10.38 16.98 2.45
C GLY A 193 9.23 16.72 1.50
N LEU A 194 8.02 16.42 2.01
CA LEU A 194 6.85 16.04 1.22
C LEU A 194 5.58 16.78 1.66
N PRO A 195 4.68 17.07 0.70
CA PRO A 195 3.33 17.52 1.03
C PRO A 195 2.53 16.40 1.72
N LEU A 196 1.71 16.79 2.69
CA LEU A 196 0.84 15.88 3.42
C LEU A 196 -0.34 15.45 2.56
N LEU A 197 -0.62 14.16 2.51
CA LEU A 197 -1.86 13.59 1.96
C LEU A 197 -2.87 13.32 3.07
N GLY A 198 -2.42 12.79 4.21
CA GLY A 198 -3.31 12.51 5.32
C GLY A 198 -2.61 12.11 6.61
N ILE A 199 -3.40 12.09 7.68
CA ILE A 199 -2.99 11.72 9.03
C ILE A 199 -3.88 10.58 9.51
N VAL A 200 -3.27 9.49 9.95
CA VAL A 200 -4.00 8.35 10.49
C VAL A 200 -3.66 8.23 11.98
N PRO A 201 -4.65 8.29 12.88
CA PRO A 201 -4.41 8.13 14.30
C PRO A 201 -3.99 6.70 14.65
N GLU A 202 -3.25 6.54 15.74
CA GLU A 202 -3.08 5.22 16.35
C GLU A 202 -4.44 4.70 16.77
N ASP A 203 -4.87 3.57 16.19
CA ASP A 203 -6.19 2.99 16.41
C ASP A 203 -6.06 1.46 16.60
N PRO A 204 -6.34 0.93 17.81
CA PRO A 204 -6.28 -0.51 18.05
C PRO A 204 -7.22 -1.34 17.18
N GLN A 205 -8.27 -0.74 16.62
CA GLN A 205 -9.20 -1.42 15.72
C GLN A 205 -8.52 -1.87 14.43
N VAL A 206 -7.48 -1.16 13.97
CA VAL A 206 -6.70 -1.56 12.77
C VAL A 206 -6.09 -2.95 12.97
N MET A 207 -5.42 -3.15 14.10
CA MET A 207 -4.79 -4.44 14.42
C MET A 207 -5.85 -5.52 14.70
N LEU A 208 -6.90 -5.18 15.43
CA LEU A 208 -7.98 -6.12 15.75
C LEU A 208 -8.66 -6.63 14.47
N CYS A 209 -9.02 -5.73 13.56
CA CYS A 209 -9.69 -6.09 12.31
C CYS A 209 -8.76 -6.93 11.40
N ALA A 210 -7.49 -6.57 11.29
CA ALA A 210 -6.52 -7.35 10.52
C ALA A 210 -6.38 -8.79 11.06
N ASN A 211 -6.28 -8.96 12.39
CA ASN A 211 -6.22 -10.29 13.00
C ASN A 211 -7.52 -11.10 12.83
N GLN A 212 -8.65 -10.44 12.63
CA GLN A 212 -9.94 -11.08 12.37
C GLN A 212 -10.20 -11.30 10.86
N GLY A 213 -9.26 -10.92 9.99
CA GLY A 213 -9.43 -11.02 8.55
C GLY A 213 -10.58 -10.16 8.03
N GLN A 214 -10.73 -8.93 8.55
CA GLN A 214 -11.83 -8.04 8.17
C GLN A 214 -11.32 -6.63 7.86
N PRO A 215 -11.62 -6.08 6.68
CA PRO A 215 -11.34 -4.68 6.38
C PRO A 215 -11.97 -3.74 7.40
N LEU A 216 -11.20 -2.75 7.87
CA LEU A 216 -11.61 -1.83 8.94
C LEU A 216 -12.92 -1.09 8.62
N ILE A 217 -13.13 -0.70 7.36
CA ILE A 217 -14.34 0.02 6.92
C ILE A 217 -15.65 -0.74 7.16
N LEU A 218 -15.59 -2.07 7.24
CA LEU A 218 -16.76 -2.91 7.53
C LEU A 218 -17.12 -2.94 9.02
N ARG A 219 -16.24 -2.42 9.91
CA ARG A 219 -16.36 -2.52 11.37
C ARG A 219 -16.38 -1.19 12.08
N ALA A 220 -15.77 -0.15 11.52
CA ALA A 220 -15.60 1.13 12.16
C ALA A 220 -16.01 2.28 11.24
N SER A 221 -16.67 3.29 11.82
CA SER A 221 -17.07 4.54 11.17
C SER A 221 -16.37 5.77 11.77
N ARG A 222 -15.28 5.58 12.49
CA ARG A 222 -14.49 6.64 13.16
C ARG A 222 -13.00 6.25 13.24
N GLY A 223 -12.18 7.13 13.77
CA GLY A 223 -10.74 6.86 13.95
C GLY A 223 -10.01 6.65 12.63
N ALA A 224 -9.23 5.58 12.52
CA ALA A 224 -8.47 5.26 11.33
C ALA A 224 -9.35 5.00 10.10
N ALA A 225 -10.58 4.49 10.26
CA ALA A 225 -11.49 4.25 9.14
C ALA A 225 -11.85 5.56 8.41
N VAL A 226 -12.15 6.63 9.15
CA VAL A 226 -12.41 7.96 8.56
C VAL A 226 -11.14 8.54 7.97
N ALA A 227 -10.00 8.34 8.61
CA ALA A 227 -8.72 8.82 8.09
C ALA A 227 -8.39 8.18 6.72
N TYR A 228 -8.64 6.88 6.54
CA TYR A 228 -8.45 6.20 5.24
C TYR A 228 -9.39 6.73 4.16
N LEU A 229 -10.60 7.13 4.53
CA LEU A 229 -11.56 7.71 3.58
C LEU A 229 -11.16 9.13 3.12
N ASN A 230 -10.39 9.85 3.95
CA ASN A 230 -9.95 11.22 3.67
C ASN A 230 -8.60 11.29 2.94
N ILE A 231 -7.91 10.18 2.76
CA ILE A 231 -6.69 10.02 1.97
C ILE A 231 -7.05 9.84 0.49
#